data_1c9e3aab01909821771c7f9022888656
#
_entry.id   1c9e3aab01909821771c7f9022888656
#
_cell.length_a   1.000
_cell.length_b   1.000
_cell.length_c   1.000
_cell.angle_alpha   90.00
_cell.angle_beta   90.00
_cell.angle_gamma   90.00
#
_symmetry.space_group_name_H-M   'P 1'
#
loop_
_entity.id
_entity.type
_entity.pdbx_description
1 polymer ?
#
loop_
_entity_poly.entity_id
_entity_poly.type
_entity_poly.pdbx_seq_one_letter_code
_entity_poly.pdbx_strand_id
1 'polypeptide(L)'
;MKEIKLMADYYCHPLWGTEPDNLGDISPEELPISFELKNDLDAWAKRYDAILNMDDPTLSGFSSAEEENIFIADGYKLAERLQEELGSTYKIIYYSDY
;
A
#
# COMPACT_ATOMS: atom_id res chain seq x y z
N MET A 1 -12.74 12.06 -11.22
CA MET A 1 -12.30 10.82 -10.58
C MET A 1 -10.91 11.01 -10.01
N LYS A 2 -10.75 10.76 -8.73
CA LYS A 2 -9.43 10.84 -8.09
C LYS A 2 -8.69 9.51 -8.25
N GLU A 3 -7.43 9.60 -8.61
CA GLU A 3 -6.58 8.42 -8.78
C GLU A 3 -5.68 8.25 -7.57
N ILE A 4 -5.67 7.04 -7.01
CA ILE A 4 -4.85 6.69 -5.86
C ILE A 4 -4.06 5.43 -6.20
N LYS A 5 -2.76 5.49 -5.99
CA LYS A 5 -1.86 4.34 -6.18
C LYS A 5 -1.64 3.63 -4.85
N LEU A 6 -1.82 2.32 -4.84
CA LEU A 6 -1.46 1.47 -3.72
C LEU A 6 -0.08 0.88 -3.98
N MET A 7 0.90 1.26 -3.18
CA MET A 7 2.28 0.79 -3.31
C MET A 7 2.96 0.87 -1.94
N ALA A 8 3.62 -0.20 -1.54
CA ALA A 8 4.40 -0.19 -0.31
C ALA A 8 5.74 0.51 -0.52
N ASP A 9 6.16 1.27 0.48
CA ASP A 9 7.49 1.86 0.53
C ASP A 9 7.91 2.00 1.99
N TYR A 10 9.20 2.07 2.26
CA TYR A 10 9.71 2.09 3.63
C TYR A 10 9.32 3.37 4.35
N TYR A 11 8.73 3.22 5.54
CA TYR A 11 8.32 4.31 6.43
C TYR A 11 7.34 5.30 5.81
N CYS A 12 6.59 4.86 4.79
CA CYS A 12 5.57 5.66 4.13
C CYS A 12 4.21 4.96 4.27
N HIS A 13 3.15 5.76 4.18
CA HIS A 13 1.82 5.18 4.02
C HIS A 13 1.74 4.47 2.66
N PRO A 14 0.93 3.42 2.53
CA PRO A 14 0.86 2.66 1.28
C PRO A 14 0.03 3.31 0.18
N LEU A 15 -0.56 4.46 0.43
CA LEU A 15 -1.44 5.16 -0.51
C LEU A 15 -0.78 6.43 -1.01
N TRP A 16 -0.84 6.64 -2.32
CA TRP A 16 -0.16 7.74 -3.00
C TRP A 16 -1.10 8.46 -3.95
N GLY A 17 -1.15 9.79 -3.84
CA GLY A 17 -1.81 10.62 -4.82
C GLY A 17 -0.96 10.74 -6.09
N THR A 18 -1.62 10.79 -7.24
CA THR A 18 -0.96 10.90 -8.53
C THR A 18 -1.29 12.20 -9.26
N GLU A 19 -2.17 13.02 -8.70
CA GLU A 19 -2.61 14.28 -9.31
C GLU A 19 -1.74 15.44 -8.84
N PRO A 20 -1.55 16.49 -9.67
CA PRO A 20 -0.66 17.61 -9.32
C PRO A 20 -0.97 18.31 -8.00
N ASP A 21 -2.25 18.34 -7.60
CA ASP A 21 -2.69 18.97 -6.36
C ASP A 21 -2.73 18.00 -5.17
N ASN A 22 -2.39 16.72 -5.39
CA ASN A 22 -2.49 15.68 -4.38
C ASN A 22 -1.39 14.62 -4.57
N LEU A 23 -0.16 15.08 -4.81
CA LEU A 23 0.98 14.18 -4.97
C LEU A 23 1.52 13.75 -3.62
N GLY A 24 2.07 12.54 -3.60
CA GLY A 24 2.80 12.00 -2.46
C GLY A 24 1.98 11.09 -1.58
N ASP A 25 2.52 10.83 -0.43
CA ASP A 25 2.01 9.92 0.58
C ASP A 25 0.66 10.43 1.14
N ILE A 26 -0.33 9.56 1.16
CA ILE A 26 -1.66 9.86 1.69
C ILE A 26 -1.94 8.96 2.88
N SER A 27 -2.31 9.55 4.01
CA SER A 27 -2.73 8.77 5.17
C SER A 27 -4.09 8.11 4.91
N PRO A 28 -4.27 6.82 5.25
CA PRO A 28 -5.58 6.18 5.15
C PRO A 28 -6.67 6.91 5.94
N GLU A 29 -6.30 7.66 6.98
CA GLU A 29 -7.25 8.44 7.77
C GLU A 29 -7.92 9.56 6.97
N GLU A 30 -7.33 9.97 5.86
CA GLU A 30 -7.89 11.02 5.00
C GLU A 30 -8.96 10.49 4.04
N LEU A 31 -9.16 9.18 4.00
CA LEU A 31 -10.10 8.55 3.07
C LEU A 31 -11.36 8.04 3.78
N PRO A 32 -12.52 8.08 3.11
CA PRO A 32 -13.78 7.59 3.68
C PRO A 32 -13.88 6.06 3.58
N ILE A 33 -12.97 5.36 4.23
CA ILE A 33 -12.91 3.89 4.25
C ILE A 33 -13.14 3.38 5.67
N SER A 34 -13.46 2.10 5.80
CA SER A 34 -13.72 1.48 7.08
C SER A 34 -12.48 1.46 7.96
N PHE A 35 -12.69 1.47 9.25
CA PHE A 35 -11.62 1.35 10.25
C PHE A 35 -10.83 0.05 10.06
N GLU A 36 -11.53 -1.04 9.76
CA GLU A 36 -10.91 -2.34 9.50
C GLU A 36 -9.95 -2.26 8.29
N LEU A 37 -10.37 -1.62 7.20
CA LEU A 37 -9.52 -1.47 6.02
C LEU A 37 -8.31 -0.59 6.34
N LYS A 38 -8.48 0.48 7.11
CA LYS A 38 -7.36 1.32 7.55
C LYS A 38 -6.32 0.53 8.32
N ASN A 39 -6.78 -0.33 9.24
CA ASN A 39 -5.88 -1.18 10.03
C ASN A 39 -5.16 -2.21 9.16
N ASP A 40 -5.84 -2.80 8.20
CA ASP A 40 -5.25 -3.78 7.30
C ASP A 40 -4.21 -3.15 6.38
N LEU A 41 -4.46 -1.94 5.89
CA LEU A 41 -3.48 -1.19 5.10
C LEU A 41 -2.24 -0.87 5.92
N ASP A 42 -2.42 -0.44 7.16
CA ASP A 42 -1.31 -0.14 8.06
C ASP A 42 -0.47 -1.38 8.37
N ALA A 43 -1.13 -2.50 8.65
CA ALA A 43 -0.45 -3.76 8.91
C ALA A 43 0.34 -4.25 7.68
N TRP A 44 -0.21 -4.10 6.50
CA TRP A 44 0.47 -4.46 5.25
C TRP A 44 1.71 -3.60 5.02
N ALA A 45 1.59 -2.28 5.25
CA ALA A 45 2.72 -1.37 5.14
C ALA A 45 3.83 -1.70 6.14
N LYS A 46 3.47 -2.06 7.37
CA LYS A 46 4.45 -2.45 8.40
C LYS A 46 5.17 -3.75 8.05
N ARG A 47 4.51 -4.67 7.38
CA ARG A 47 5.17 -5.89 6.89
C ARG A 47 6.29 -5.56 5.91
N TYR A 48 6.09 -4.55 5.08
CA TYR A 48 7.14 -4.08 4.16
C TYR A 48 8.28 -3.43 4.91
N ASP A 49 7.99 -2.59 5.92
CA ASP A 49 9.02 -1.97 6.75
C ASP A 49 9.88 -3.02 7.47
N ALA A 50 9.27 -4.12 7.88
CA ALA A 50 9.97 -5.19 8.61
C ALA A 50 11.03 -5.92 7.78
N ILE A 51 10.99 -5.85 6.46
CA ILE A 51 12.01 -6.48 5.60
C ILE A 51 13.23 -5.60 5.38
N LEU A 52 13.21 -4.36 5.84
CA LEU A 52 14.36 -3.45 5.72
C LEU A 52 15.46 -3.86 6.71
N ASN A 53 16.66 -4.09 6.18
CA ASN A 53 17.85 -4.33 7.01
C ASN A 53 18.57 -3.00 7.20
N MET A 54 18.48 -2.45 8.40
CA MET A 54 19.07 -1.14 8.72
C MET A 54 20.60 -1.16 8.76
N ASP A 55 21.19 -2.32 9.09
CA ASP A 55 22.64 -2.48 9.14
C ASP A 55 23.26 -2.62 7.74
N ASP A 56 22.55 -3.32 6.86
CA ASP A 56 22.96 -3.50 5.48
C ASP A 56 21.74 -3.48 4.57
N PRO A 57 21.38 -2.29 4.05
CA PRO A 57 20.19 -2.15 3.19
C PRO A 57 20.20 -3.03 1.94
N THR A 58 21.38 -3.48 1.48
CA THR A 58 21.47 -4.36 0.32
C THR A 58 20.93 -5.77 0.61
N LEU A 59 20.79 -6.13 1.89
CA LEU A 59 20.22 -7.40 2.33
C LEU A 59 18.73 -7.30 2.62
N SER A 60 18.12 -6.13 2.39
CA SER A 60 16.68 -5.95 2.57
C SER A 60 15.91 -6.75 1.53
N GLY A 61 14.75 -7.26 1.94
CA GLY A 61 13.87 -8.03 1.06
C GLY A 61 13.17 -9.15 1.81
N PHE A 62 12.29 -9.84 1.09
CA PHE A 62 11.55 -10.96 1.66
C PHE A 62 12.48 -12.17 1.84
N SER A 63 12.22 -12.97 2.86
CA SER A 63 13.03 -14.14 3.17
C SER A 63 12.86 -15.27 2.14
N SER A 64 11.77 -15.24 1.35
CA SER A 64 11.51 -16.22 0.31
C SER A 64 10.62 -15.63 -0.78
N ALA A 65 10.64 -16.25 -1.97
CA ALA A 65 9.73 -15.88 -3.05
C ALA A 65 8.27 -16.13 -2.67
N GLU A 66 8.01 -17.12 -1.83
CA GLU A 66 6.66 -17.43 -1.34
C GLU A 66 6.12 -16.28 -0.49
N GLU A 67 6.92 -15.75 0.43
CA GLU A 67 6.52 -14.60 1.26
C GLU A 67 6.26 -13.36 0.41
N GLU A 68 7.11 -13.12 -0.58
CA GLU A 68 6.91 -12.01 -1.52
C GLU A 68 5.59 -12.15 -2.28
N ASN A 69 5.29 -13.35 -2.77
CA ASN A 69 4.05 -13.62 -3.49
C ASN A 69 2.82 -13.44 -2.60
N ILE A 70 2.89 -13.86 -1.34
CA ILE A 70 1.81 -13.65 -0.36
C ILE A 70 1.59 -12.17 -0.13
N PHE A 71 2.65 -11.41 0.05
CA PHE A 71 2.58 -9.97 0.23
C PHE A 71 1.91 -9.27 -0.96
N ILE A 72 2.31 -9.63 -2.17
CA ILE A 72 1.73 -9.07 -3.40
C ILE A 72 0.25 -9.44 -3.52
N ALA A 73 -0.11 -10.69 -3.23
CA ALA A 73 -1.51 -11.14 -3.27
C ALA A 73 -2.37 -10.41 -2.26
N ASP A 74 -1.86 -10.17 -1.06
CA ASP A 74 -2.56 -9.41 -0.03
C ASP A 74 -2.77 -7.96 -0.47
N GLY A 75 -1.81 -7.37 -1.17
CA GLY A 75 -1.95 -6.04 -1.75
C GLY A 75 -3.07 -5.96 -2.78
N TYR A 76 -3.23 -6.97 -3.63
CA TYR A 76 -4.35 -7.04 -4.58
C TYR A 76 -5.69 -7.07 -3.87
N LYS A 77 -5.80 -7.83 -2.79
CA LYS A 77 -7.04 -7.88 -1.99
C LYS A 77 -7.36 -6.52 -1.39
N LEU A 78 -6.34 -5.83 -0.89
CA LEU A 78 -6.52 -4.47 -0.34
C LEU A 78 -6.95 -3.49 -1.43
N ALA A 79 -6.38 -3.59 -2.62
CA ALA A 79 -6.76 -2.74 -3.75
C ALA A 79 -8.22 -2.94 -4.14
N GLU A 80 -8.70 -4.20 -4.16
CA GLU A 80 -10.10 -4.51 -4.44
C GLU A 80 -11.03 -3.93 -3.39
N ARG A 81 -10.66 -4.07 -2.11
CA ARG A 81 -11.45 -3.51 -1.01
C ARG A 81 -11.49 -1.98 -1.05
N LEU A 82 -10.37 -1.35 -1.37
CA LEU A 82 -10.32 0.10 -1.54
C LEU A 82 -11.26 0.55 -2.65
N GLN A 83 -11.23 -0.11 -3.79
CA GLN A 83 -12.10 0.25 -4.91
C GLN A 83 -13.56 0.07 -4.56
N GLU A 84 -13.91 -1.00 -3.85
CA GLU A 84 -15.29 -1.25 -3.41
C GLU A 84 -15.77 -0.20 -2.42
N GLU A 85 -14.97 0.14 -1.42
CA GLU A 85 -15.36 1.10 -0.38
C GLU A 85 -15.38 2.54 -0.89
N LEU A 86 -14.46 2.91 -1.77
CA LEU A 86 -14.37 4.27 -2.30
C LEU A 86 -15.33 4.49 -3.48
N GLY A 87 -15.74 3.44 -4.16
CA GLY A 87 -16.71 3.53 -5.26
C GLY A 87 -16.13 4.19 -6.50
N SER A 88 -17.04 4.67 -7.38
CA SER A 88 -16.65 5.18 -8.69
C SER A 88 -16.02 6.59 -8.66
N THR A 89 -16.01 7.24 -7.49
CA THR A 89 -15.37 8.55 -7.31
C THR A 89 -13.83 8.45 -7.35
N TYR A 90 -13.31 7.25 -7.06
CA TYR A 90 -11.88 7.00 -7.01
C TYR A 90 -11.48 5.89 -7.97
N LYS A 91 -10.28 5.99 -8.49
CA LYS A 91 -9.65 4.94 -9.29
C LYS A 91 -8.43 4.44 -8.53
N ILE A 92 -8.40 3.15 -8.21
CA ILE A 92 -7.30 2.54 -7.47
C ILE A 92 -6.38 1.83 -8.45
N ILE A 93 -5.09 2.16 -8.36
CA ILE A 93 -4.04 1.52 -9.17
C ILE A 93 -3.12 0.78 -8.21
N TYR A 94 -2.95 -0.52 -8.40
CA TYR A 94 -2.03 -1.31 -7.61
C TYR A 94 -0.68 -1.40 -8.32
N TYR A 95 0.36 -1.01 -7.61
CA TYR A 95 1.74 -1.08 -8.08
C TYR A 95 2.48 -2.15 -7.27
N SER A 96 2.95 -3.20 -7.93
CA SER A 96 3.54 -4.37 -7.28
C SER A 96 4.96 -4.70 -7.78
N ASP A 97 5.65 -3.73 -8.32
CA ASP A 97 7.01 -3.89 -8.83
C ASP A 97 8.01 -3.65 -7.69
N TYR A 98 8.27 -4.71 -6.94
CA TYR A 98 9.17 -4.70 -5.78
C TYR A 98 10.49 -5.38 -6.09
#